data_83ea9e5662f2f322e0a1612dd9d1bb4b
#
_entry.id   83ea9e5662f2f322e0a1612dd9d1bb4b
#
_cell.length_a   1.000
_cell.length_b   1.000
_cell.length_c   1.000
_cell.angle_alpha   90.00
_cell.angle_beta   90.00
_cell.angle_gamma   90.00
#
_symmetry.space_group_name_H-M   'P 1'
#
loop_
_entity.id
_entity.type
_entity.pdbx_description
1 polymer ?
#
loop_
_entity_poly.entity_id
_entity_poly.type
_entity_poly.pdbx_seq_one_letter_code
_entity_poly.pdbx_strand_id
1 'polypeptide(L)'
;MLLKTKQLSKSFGGLKAMNKVDFELPKNEIRGIIGPNGSGKSTFFNLVSGIYDSDPGSYIEFDGHDITFTPPHEIAGYGLSRTFQLLRLYQDMTVLDNVMSGYHTKVPYKFFDAVIGRKKIWDQERAIKEEMMELLSFVGLADYAELNASELSGGQRRLLVLARAIAMKPKLLMLDEPAAGLSPVNVDNLMKIIMQLKEKYGLTLIIIEHILKAVSYTHLR
;
A
#
# COMPACT_ATOMS: atom_id res chain seq x y z
N MET A 1 18.94 1.15 4.45
CA MET A 1 17.96 2.05 3.78
C MET A 1 16.91 1.17 3.13
N LEU A 2 15.62 1.53 3.17
CA LEU A 2 14.59 0.75 2.45
C LEU A 2 14.30 1.33 1.08
N LEU A 3 14.09 2.65 1.00
CA LEU A 3 13.89 3.36 -0.26
C LEU A 3 14.89 4.51 -0.35
N LYS A 4 15.50 4.67 -1.52
CA LYS A 4 16.42 5.76 -1.81
C LYS A 4 16.18 6.26 -3.23
N THR A 5 16.10 7.58 -3.41
CA THR A 5 16.14 8.19 -4.73
C THR A 5 17.30 9.15 -4.83
N LYS A 6 17.90 9.25 -6.01
CA LYS A 6 18.91 10.22 -6.34
C LYS A 6 18.56 10.95 -7.63
N GLN A 7 18.61 12.28 -7.60
CA GLN A 7 18.34 13.17 -8.74
C GLN A 7 17.01 12.83 -9.46
N LEU A 8 16.01 12.33 -8.71
CA LEU A 8 14.74 11.90 -9.28
C LEU A 8 14.06 13.07 -9.99
N SER A 9 13.86 12.91 -11.28
CA SER A 9 13.31 13.95 -12.15
C SER A 9 12.22 13.38 -13.05
N LYS A 10 11.22 14.22 -13.36
CA LYS A 10 10.17 13.89 -14.32
C LYS A 10 9.65 15.13 -15.01
N SER A 11 9.67 15.09 -16.33
CA SER A 11 9.11 16.11 -17.21
C SER A 11 7.91 15.55 -17.97
N PHE A 12 6.89 16.38 -18.15
CA PHE A 12 5.74 16.11 -18.99
C PHE A 12 5.64 17.21 -20.06
N GLY A 13 6.11 16.93 -21.27
CA GLY A 13 6.30 17.96 -22.28
C GLY A 13 7.22 19.08 -21.76
N GLY A 14 6.77 20.32 -21.76
CA GLY A 14 7.54 21.48 -21.22
C GLY A 14 7.49 21.69 -19.71
N LEU A 15 6.63 20.91 -18.99
CA LEU A 15 6.46 21.06 -17.54
C LEU A 15 7.37 20.10 -16.78
N LYS A 16 8.24 20.64 -15.93
CA LYS A 16 9.06 19.85 -15.01
C LYS A 16 8.31 19.60 -13.73
N ALA A 17 7.66 18.43 -13.62
CA ALA A 17 6.85 18.06 -12.46
C ALA A 17 7.69 17.62 -11.25
N MET A 18 8.93 17.14 -11.50
CA MET A 18 9.90 16.80 -10.46
C MET A 18 11.31 17.13 -10.95
N ASN A 19 12.14 17.71 -10.08
CA ASN A 19 13.46 18.20 -10.45
C ASN A 19 14.52 17.82 -9.42
N LYS A 20 15.29 16.78 -9.73
CA LYS A 20 16.46 16.31 -8.96
C LYS A 20 16.17 16.10 -7.48
N VAL A 21 15.11 15.37 -7.17
CA VAL A 21 14.69 15.08 -5.79
C VAL A 21 15.51 13.92 -5.24
N ASP A 22 16.22 14.15 -4.17
CA ASP A 22 16.87 13.13 -3.35
C ASP A 22 15.96 12.81 -2.16
N PHE A 23 15.72 11.53 -1.91
CA PHE A 23 14.87 11.07 -0.82
C PHE A 23 15.44 9.78 -0.23
N GLU A 24 15.42 9.67 1.10
CA GLU A 24 15.89 8.48 1.81
C GLU A 24 14.88 8.09 2.89
N LEU A 25 14.54 6.80 2.95
CA LEU A 25 13.63 6.22 3.93
C LEU A 25 14.25 4.97 4.54
N PRO A 26 14.60 4.98 5.83
CA PRO A 26 15.00 3.79 6.57
C PRO A 26 13.83 2.80 6.73
N LYS A 27 14.16 1.55 7.10
CA LYS A 27 13.17 0.55 7.48
C LYS A 27 12.45 0.95 8.77
N ASN A 28 11.18 0.56 8.89
CA ASN A 28 10.33 0.78 10.08
C ASN A 28 10.03 2.24 10.42
N GLU A 29 10.28 3.17 9.49
CA GLU A 29 9.91 4.57 9.64
C GLU A 29 8.57 4.91 8.98
N ILE A 30 8.00 6.05 9.41
CA ILE A 30 6.86 6.69 8.76
C ILE A 30 7.34 8.03 8.21
N ARG A 31 7.06 8.29 6.93
CA ARG A 31 7.37 9.56 6.28
C ARG A 31 6.10 10.18 5.70
N GLY A 32 5.75 11.37 6.17
CA GLY A 32 4.70 12.18 5.58
C GLY A 32 5.24 13.02 4.41
N ILE A 33 4.54 13.02 3.29
CA ILE A 33 4.78 13.94 2.17
C ILE A 33 3.62 14.92 2.10
N ILE A 34 3.90 16.19 2.35
CA ILE A 34 2.92 17.28 2.37
C ILE A 34 3.25 18.34 1.33
N GLY A 35 2.24 19.01 0.85
CA GLY A 35 2.40 20.11 -0.11
C GLY A 35 1.09 20.42 -0.83
N PRO A 36 0.98 21.56 -1.50
CA PRO A 36 -0.20 21.95 -2.26
C PRO A 36 -0.45 20.99 -3.45
N ASN A 37 -1.63 21.12 -4.07
CA ASN A 37 -1.92 20.42 -5.31
C ASN A 37 -0.94 20.87 -6.40
N GLY A 38 -0.49 19.93 -7.22
CA GLY A 38 0.52 20.18 -8.26
C GLY A 38 1.97 20.21 -7.77
N SER A 39 2.27 19.99 -6.47
CA SER A 39 3.65 19.99 -5.94
C SER A 39 4.45 18.72 -6.26
N GLY A 40 3.93 17.80 -7.07
CA GLY A 40 4.66 16.59 -7.50
C GLY A 40 4.48 15.35 -6.61
N LYS A 41 3.68 15.39 -5.53
CA LYS A 41 3.48 14.25 -4.61
C LYS A 41 3.03 12.97 -5.32
N SER A 42 1.96 13.05 -6.09
CA SER A 42 1.45 11.90 -6.85
C SER A 42 2.43 11.48 -7.95
N THR A 43 3.21 12.42 -8.51
CA THR A 43 4.29 12.11 -9.47
C THR A 43 5.37 11.30 -8.78
N PHE A 44 5.80 11.66 -7.57
CA PHE A 44 6.74 10.88 -6.77
C PHE A 44 6.23 9.45 -6.54
N PHE A 45 4.98 9.29 -6.12
CA PHE A 45 4.38 7.97 -5.94
C PHE A 45 4.34 7.15 -7.24
N ASN A 46 3.99 7.78 -8.36
CA ASN A 46 3.94 7.11 -9.66
C ASN A 46 5.32 6.66 -10.15
N LEU A 47 6.36 7.45 -9.89
CA LEU A 47 7.75 7.10 -10.23
C LEU A 47 8.25 5.93 -9.36
N VAL A 48 8.09 6.02 -8.04
CA VAL A 48 8.55 4.96 -7.11
C VAL A 48 7.80 3.65 -7.31
N SER A 49 6.53 3.70 -7.74
CA SER A 49 5.74 2.50 -8.04
C SER A 49 5.84 2.00 -9.49
N GLY A 50 6.72 2.61 -10.32
CA GLY A 50 6.97 2.20 -11.71
C GLY A 50 5.83 2.48 -12.68
N ILE A 51 4.83 3.32 -12.30
CA ILE A 51 3.72 3.72 -13.18
C ILE A 51 4.21 4.71 -14.24
N TYR A 52 5.18 5.56 -13.88
CA TYR A 52 5.86 6.46 -14.80
C TYR A 52 7.34 6.14 -14.82
N ASP A 53 7.94 6.20 -15.99
CA ASP A 53 9.38 6.21 -16.12
C ASP A 53 9.94 7.58 -15.72
N SER A 54 11.06 7.58 -15.01
CA SER A 54 11.78 8.79 -14.64
C SER A 54 12.58 9.36 -15.82
N ASP A 55 12.97 10.63 -15.74
CA ASP A 55 13.86 11.23 -16.70
C ASP A 55 15.29 10.63 -16.56
N PRO A 56 16.11 10.64 -17.65
CA PRO A 56 17.49 10.17 -17.61
C PRO A 56 18.32 10.81 -16.49
N GLY A 57 19.17 10.03 -15.84
CA GLY A 57 20.00 10.46 -14.71
C GLY A 57 19.32 10.31 -13.35
N SER A 58 18.07 9.90 -13.30
CA SER A 58 17.38 9.51 -12.07
C SER A 58 17.81 8.12 -11.62
N TYR A 59 17.80 7.89 -10.29
CA TYR A 59 18.05 6.58 -9.69
C TYR A 59 17.06 6.32 -8.56
N ILE A 60 16.47 5.13 -8.56
CA ILE A 60 15.54 4.66 -7.53
C ILE A 60 15.97 3.29 -7.04
N GLU A 61 16.28 3.17 -5.75
CA GLU A 61 16.65 1.92 -5.10
C GLU A 61 15.61 1.54 -4.07
N PHE A 62 15.15 0.29 -4.09
CA PHE A 62 14.23 -0.27 -3.11
C PHE A 62 14.76 -1.60 -2.56
N ASP A 63 15.01 -1.65 -1.24
CA ASP A 63 15.56 -2.81 -0.49
C ASP A 63 16.81 -3.43 -1.17
N GLY A 64 17.69 -2.57 -1.68
CA GLY A 64 18.94 -2.96 -2.36
C GLY A 64 18.81 -3.29 -3.85
N HIS A 65 17.62 -3.19 -4.43
CA HIS A 65 17.36 -3.39 -5.85
C HIS A 65 17.22 -2.04 -6.57
N ASP A 66 17.91 -1.88 -7.72
CA ASP A 66 17.64 -0.78 -8.63
C ASP A 66 16.29 -1.04 -9.32
N ILE A 67 15.32 -0.14 -9.06
CA ILE A 67 13.97 -0.22 -9.62
C ILE A 67 13.65 0.92 -10.58
N THR A 68 14.65 1.66 -11.05
CA THR A 68 14.49 2.91 -11.81
C THR A 68 13.58 2.77 -13.04
N PHE A 69 13.67 1.66 -13.76
CA PHE A 69 12.84 1.33 -14.94
C PHE A 69 12.14 -0.02 -14.80
N THR A 70 11.91 -0.44 -13.56
CA THR A 70 11.26 -1.72 -13.27
C THR A 70 9.75 -1.60 -13.36
N PRO A 71 9.05 -2.52 -14.00
CA PRO A 71 7.59 -2.47 -14.13
C PRO A 71 6.88 -2.68 -12.76
N PRO A 72 5.67 -2.13 -12.58
CA PRO A 72 4.96 -2.12 -11.29
C PRO A 72 4.78 -3.51 -10.66
N HIS A 73 4.53 -4.54 -11.46
CA HIS A 73 4.29 -5.89 -10.94
C HIS A 73 5.56 -6.53 -10.34
N GLU A 74 6.74 -6.22 -10.87
CA GLU A 74 8.01 -6.67 -10.31
C GLU A 74 8.34 -5.89 -9.02
N ILE A 75 8.12 -4.57 -9.01
CA ILE A 75 8.29 -3.73 -7.82
C ILE A 75 7.39 -4.23 -6.68
N ALA A 76 6.14 -4.60 -6.99
CA ALA A 76 5.24 -5.21 -6.02
C ALA A 76 5.80 -6.55 -5.48
N GLY A 77 6.46 -7.34 -6.34
CA GLY A 77 7.15 -8.57 -5.97
C GLY A 77 8.27 -8.36 -4.94
N TYR A 78 9.00 -7.24 -4.99
CA TYR A 78 10.01 -6.86 -3.99
C TYR A 78 9.40 -6.46 -2.64
N GLY A 79 8.07 -6.20 -2.58
CA GLY A 79 7.34 -5.89 -1.36
C GLY A 79 6.92 -4.42 -1.23
N LEU A 80 6.79 -3.70 -2.34
CA LEU A 80 6.18 -2.38 -2.35
C LEU A 80 4.68 -2.51 -2.63
N SER A 81 3.84 -2.00 -1.73
CA SER A 81 2.39 -1.90 -1.92
C SER A 81 1.95 -0.45 -1.92
N ARG A 82 0.98 -0.13 -2.75
CA ARG A 82 0.40 1.21 -2.83
C ARG A 82 -1.12 1.16 -2.81
N THR A 83 -1.73 2.02 -2.01
CA THR A 83 -3.15 2.32 -2.15
C THR A 83 -3.33 3.46 -3.16
N PHE A 84 -4.39 3.37 -3.96
CA PHE A 84 -4.75 4.43 -4.90
C PHE A 84 -5.84 5.30 -4.28
N GLN A 85 -5.86 6.59 -4.63
CA GLN A 85 -6.89 7.54 -4.20
C GLN A 85 -8.31 7.07 -4.56
N LEU A 86 -8.49 6.38 -5.69
CA LEU A 86 -9.72 5.69 -6.03
C LEU A 86 -9.74 4.30 -5.39
N LEU A 87 -10.78 4.01 -4.62
CA LEU A 87 -11.00 2.72 -3.96
C LEU A 87 -11.26 1.63 -5.02
N ARG A 88 -10.19 1.00 -5.50
CA ARG A 88 -10.27 -0.09 -6.50
C ARG A 88 -10.56 -1.42 -5.80
N LEU A 89 -11.77 -1.58 -5.28
CA LEU A 89 -12.27 -2.84 -4.73
C LEU A 89 -13.01 -3.64 -5.81
N TYR A 90 -12.96 -4.94 -5.70
CA TYR A 90 -13.83 -5.84 -6.46
C TYR A 90 -15.21 -5.81 -5.82
N GLN A 91 -16.13 -5.02 -6.39
CA GLN A 91 -17.41 -4.69 -5.78
C GLN A 91 -18.31 -5.91 -5.57
N ASP A 92 -18.25 -6.88 -6.49
CA ASP A 92 -19.06 -8.10 -6.49
C ASP A 92 -18.39 -9.28 -5.75
N MET A 93 -17.20 -9.05 -5.17
CA MET A 93 -16.52 -10.02 -4.31
C MET A 93 -16.77 -9.70 -2.85
N THR A 94 -16.72 -10.73 -2.01
CA THR A 94 -16.86 -10.56 -0.57
C THR A 94 -15.70 -9.71 0.00
N VAL A 95 -15.89 -9.20 1.19
CA VAL A 95 -14.84 -8.48 1.95
C VAL A 95 -13.63 -9.39 2.14
N LEU A 96 -13.85 -10.65 2.51
CA LEU A 96 -12.79 -11.64 2.69
C LEU A 96 -12.05 -11.92 1.37
N ASP A 97 -12.77 -12.14 0.26
CA ASP A 97 -12.16 -12.40 -1.04
C ASP A 97 -11.34 -11.22 -1.55
N ASN A 98 -11.79 -9.99 -1.29
CA ASN A 98 -11.01 -8.79 -1.58
C ASN A 98 -9.67 -8.80 -0.84
N VAL A 99 -9.62 -9.16 0.44
CA VAL A 99 -8.37 -9.22 1.20
C VAL A 99 -7.51 -10.38 0.71
N MET A 100 -8.10 -11.56 0.49
CA MET A 100 -7.40 -12.73 -0.05
C MET A 100 -6.78 -12.46 -1.41
N SER A 101 -7.42 -11.64 -2.28
CA SER A 101 -6.85 -11.25 -3.58
C SER A 101 -5.50 -10.53 -3.44
N GLY A 102 -5.29 -9.78 -2.36
CA GLY A 102 -3.99 -9.17 -2.04
C GLY A 102 -2.92 -10.21 -1.73
N TYR A 103 -3.27 -11.26 -1.01
CA TYR A 103 -2.33 -12.32 -0.64
C TYR A 103 -1.90 -13.19 -1.83
N HIS A 104 -2.78 -13.44 -2.80
CA HIS A 104 -2.51 -14.30 -3.95
C HIS A 104 -1.32 -13.87 -4.81
N THR A 105 -0.92 -12.61 -4.76
CA THR A 105 0.28 -12.12 -5.46
C THR A 105 1.58 -12.77 -4.97
N LYS A 106 1.56 -13.42 -3.79
CA LYS A 106 2.73 -14.07 -3.15
C LYS A 106 2.73 -15.59 -3.21
N VAL A 107 1.62 -16.21 -3.61
CA VAL A 107 1.56 -17.68 -3.67
C VAL A 107 2.04 -18.14 -5.04
N PRO A 108 3.25 -18.71 -5.17
CA PRO A 108 3.65 -19.36 -6.40
C PRO A 108 2.89 -20.69 -6.51
N TYR A 109 1.68 -20.66 -7.04
CA TYR A 109 1.02 -21.89 -7.47
C TYR A 109 1.83 -22.50 -8.61
N LYS A 110 2.71 -23.44 -8.31
CA LYS A 110 3.27 -24.30 -9.35
C LYS A 110 2.16 -25.24 -9.80
N PHE A 111 1.94 -25.33 -11.11
CA PHE A 111 0.94 -26.20 -11.73
C PHE A 111 1.02 -27.65 -11.21
N PHE A 112 2.21 -28.11 -10.80
CA PHE A 112 2.45 -29.42 -10.21
C PHE A 112 1.90 -29.59 -8.78
N ASP A 113 1.80 -28.52 -7.99
CA ASP A 113 1.28 -28.59 -6.61
C ASP A 113 -0.23 -28.90 -6.62
N ALA A 114 -0.96 -28.46 -7.64
CA ALA A 114 -2.38 -28.74 -7.85
C ALA A 114 -2.64 -30.24 -8.13
N VAL A 115 -1.64 -30.99 -8.66
CA VAL A 115 -1.79 -32.40 -9.04
C VAL A 115 -1.40 -33.34 -7.90
N ILE A 116 -0.46 -32.97 -7.04
CA ILE A 116 0.20 -33.90 -6.09
C ILE A 116 -0.24 -33.69 -4.63
N GLY A 117 -0.87 -32.57 -4.26
CA GLY A 117 -1.03 -32.24 -2.86
C GLY A 117 -2.35 -31.61 -2.42
N ARG A 118 -3.50 -32.15 -2.84
CA ARG A 118 -4.82 -31.60 -2.44
C ARG A 118 -4.90 -31.24 -0.93
N LYS A 119 -4.50 -32.16 -0.04
CA LYS A 119 -4.59 -31.92 1.41
C LYS A 119 -3.71 -30.74 1.85
N LYS A 120 -2.47 -30.66 1.36
CA LYS A 120 -1.53 -29.58 1.71
C LYS A 120 -2.02 -28.20 1.22
N ILE A 121 -2.66 -28.16 0.04
CA ILE A 121 -3.26 -26.93 -0.50
C ILE A 121 -4.43 -26.48 0.39
N TRP A 122 -5.33 -27.38 0.77
CA TRP A 122 -6.45 -27.08 1.66
C TRP A 122 -6.00 -26.58 3.03
N ASP A 123 -4.96 -27.17 3.62
CA ASP A 123 -4.41 -26.74 4.89
C ASP A 123 -3.78 -25.34 4.77
N GLN A 124 -3.09 -25.05 3.66
CA GLN A 124 -2.53 -23.72 3.39
C GLN A 124 -3.63 -22.65 3.15
N GLU A 125 -4.65 -22.97 2.35
CA GLU A 125 -5.78 -22.05 2.12
C GLU A 125 -6.53 -21.74 3.42
N ARG A 126 -6.71 -22.74 4.29
CA ARG A 126 -7.30 -22.55 5.61
C ARG A 126 -6.47 -21.61 6.47
N ALA A 127 -5.17 -21.83 6.56
CA ALA A 127 -4.27 -20.97 7.32
C ALA A 127 -4.25 -19.52 6.80
N ILE A 128 -4.29 -19.36 5.47
CA ILE A 128 -4.39 -18.03 4.83
C ILE A 128 -5.73 -17.37 5.19
N LYS A 129 -6.83 -18.12 5.10
CA LYS A 129 -8.16 -17.61 5.46
C LYS A 129 -8.20 -17.17 6.93
N GLU A 130 -7.66 -17.95 7.84
CA GLU A 130 -7.56 -17.60 9.27
C GLU A 130 -6.74 -16.31 9.47
N GLU A 131 -5.58 -16.19 8.82
CA GLU A 131 -4.75 -14.97 8.88
C GLU A 131 -5.48 -13.74 8.33
N MET A 132 -6.22 -13.89 7.22
CA MET A 132 -7.01 -12.78 6.64
C MET A 132 -8.19 -12.40 7.54
N MET A 133 -8.82 -13.36 8.22
CA MET A 133 -9.86 -13.09 9.22
C MET A 133 -9.30 -12.35 10.44
N GLU A 134 -8.09 -12.70 10.91
CA GLU A 134 -7.41 -11.91 11.95
C GLU A 134 -7.16 -10.46 11.51
N LEU A 135 -6.72 -10.26 10.26
CA LEU A 135 -6.50 -8.93 9.71
C LEU A 135 -7.82 -8.15 9.62
N LEU A 136 -8.91 -8.78 9.16
CA LEU A 136 -10.24 -8.18 9.13
C LEU A 136 -10.74 -7.84 10.53
N SER A 137 -10.53 -8.71 11.51
CA SER A 137 -10.87 -8.44 12.92
C SER A 137 -10.10 -7.21 13.43
N PHE A 138 -8.82 -7.11 13.12
CA PHE A 138 -7.99 -5.98 13.54
C PHE A 138 -8.45 -4.63 12.99
N VAL A 139 -8.94 -4.61 11.74
CA VAL A 139 -9.49 -3.38 11.13
C VAL A 139 -10.99 -3.19 11.39
N GLY A 140 -11.63 -4.07 12.18
CA GLY A 140 -13.04 -3.99 12.55
C GLY A 140 -14.01 -4.37 11.42
N LEU A 141 -13.60 -5.28 10.53
CA LEU A 141 -14.39 -5.74 9.38
C LEU A 141 -14.73 -7.24 9.44
N ALA A 142 -14.42 -7.95 10.53
CA ALA A 142 -14.67 -9.39 10.63
C ALA A 142 -16.16 -9.76 10.45
N ASP A 143 -17.06 -8.99 11.05
CA ASP A 143 -18.52 -9.24 10.97
C ASP A 143 -19.09 -9.01 9.56
N TYR A 144 -18.33 -8.36 8.68
CA TYR A 144 -18.68 -8.05 7.30
C TYR A 144 -17.99 -8.98 6.29
N ALA A 145 -17.25 -10.00 6.75
CA ALA A 145 -16.37 -10.82 5.90
C ALA A 145 -17.07 -11.44 4.70
N GLU A 146 -18.32 -11.89 4.88
CA GLU A 146 -19.13 -12.56 3.85
C GLU A 146 -20.01 -11.58 3.02
N LEU A 147 -20.06 -10.29 3.37
CA LEU A 147 -20.78 -9.28 2.59
C LEU A 147 -19.97 -8.88 1.36
N ASN A 148 -20.67 -8.46 0.30
CA ASN A 148 -20.01 -7.87 -0.86
C ASN A 148 -19.40 -6.50 -0.53
N ALA A 149 -18.28 -6.16 -1.15
CA ALA A 149 -17.62 -4.87 -0.92
C ALA A 149 -18.51 -3.67 -1.31
N SER A 150 -19.47 -3.86 -2.21
CA SER A 150 -20.47 -2.84 -2.59
C SER A 150 -21.42 -2.46 -1.44
N GLU A 151 -21.64 -3.35 -0.48
CA GLU A 151 -22.54 -3.15 0.66
C GLU A 151 -21.91 -2.33 1.79
N LEU A 152 -20.58 -2.16 1.76
CA LEU A 152 -19.85 -1.43 2.78
C LEU A 152 -20.03 0.09 2.68
N SER A 153 -20.04 0.76 3.82
CA SER A 153 -19.93 2.23 3.89
C SER A 153 -18.59 2.73 3.31
N GLY A 154 -18.51 4.03 2.98
CA GLY A 154 -17.27 4.62 2.45
C GLY A 154 -16.06 4.46 3.39
N GLY A 155 -16.27 4.57 4.72
CA GLY A 155 -15.22 4.35 5.71
C GLY A 155 -14.76 2.90 5.77
N GLN A 156 -15.70 1.94 5.77
CA GLN A 156 -15.40 0.51 5.76
C GLN A 156 -14.65 0.09 4.49
N ARG A 157 -15.04 0.63 3.32
CA ARG A 157 -14.32 0.40 2.06
C ARG A 157 -12.85 0.84 2.12
N ARG A 158 -12.54 1.96 2.81
CA ARG A 158 -11.16 2.40 3.01
C ARG A 158 -10.36 1.44 3.89
N LEU A 159 -10.96 0.96 4.98
CA LEU A 159 -10.34 -0.05 5.82
C LEU A 159 -10.11 -1.35 5.06
N LEU A 160 -11.03 -1.74 4.17
CA LEU A 160 -10.86 -2.90 3.31
C LEU A 160 -9.71 -2.73 2.30
N VAL A 161 -9.56 -1.54 1.68
CA VAL A 161 -8.41 -1.25 0.80
C VAL A 161 -7.09 -1.35 1.57
N LEU A 162 -7.06 -0.81 2.79
CA LEU A 162 -5.89 -0.89 3.68
C LEU A 162 -5.57 -2.35 4.04
N ALA A 163 -6.57 -3.13 4.46
CA ALA A 163 -6.41 -4.55 4.78
C ALA A 163 -5.88 -5.34 3.58
N ARG A 164 -6.44 -5.15 2.38
CA ARG A 164 -5.96 -5.79 1.15
C ARG A 164 -4.51 -5.43 0.83
N ALA A 165 -4.12 -4.17 1.02
CA ALA A 165 -2.74 -3.75 0.80
C ALA A 165 -1.76 -4.38 1.80
N ILE A 166 -2.18 -4.59 3.05
CA ILE A 166 -1.39 -5.24 4.10
C ILE A 166 -1.32 -6.76 3.91
N ALA A 167 -2.39 -7.39 3.38
CA ALA A 167 -2.40 -8.81 3.04
C ALA A 167 -1.25 -9.22 2.10
N MET A 168 -0.76 -8.28 1.29
CA MET A 168 0.45 -8.46 0.49
C MET A 168 1.73 -8.59 1.33
N LYS A 169 1.68 -8.41 2.66
CA LYS A 169 2.85 -8.37 3.57
C LYS A 169 3.95 -7.46 3.02
N PRO A 170 3.66 -6.19 2.76
CA PRO A 170 4.63 -5.29 2.13
C PRO A 170 5.75 -4.91 3.10
N LYS A 171 6.95 -4.63 2.55
CA LYS A 171 8.04 -3.97 3.27
C LYS A 171 7.82 -2.46 3.33
N LEU A 172 7.22 -1.89 2.27
CA LEU A 172 6.84 -0.49 2.15
C LEU A 172 5.38 -0.39 1.71
N LEU A 173 4.59 0.33 2.48
CA LEU A 173 3.21 0.67 2.15
C LEU A 173 3.12 2.18 1.87
N MET A 174 2.69 2.53 0.66
CA MET A 174 2.49 3.90 0.21
C MET A 174 1.00 4.24 0.21
N LEU A 175 0.60 5.19 1.06
CA LEU A 175 -0.79 5.62 1.25
C LEU A 175 -1.03 6.98 0.59
N ASP A 176 -1.91 7.02 -0.40
CA ASP A 176 -2.24 8.22 -1.17
C ASP A 176 -3.56 8.81 -0.67
N GLU A 177 -3.47 9.86 0.14
CA GLU A 177 -4.58 10.59 0.77
C GLU A 177 -5.60 9.66 1.48
N PRO A 178 -5.16 8.80 2.40
CA PRO A 178 -6.04 7.81 3.02
C PRO A 178 -7.18 8.45 3.83
N ALA A 179 -7.01 9.68 4.31
CA ALA A 179 -8.01 10.41 5.11
C ALA A 179 -8.91 11.34 4.29
N ALA A 180 -8.76 11.44 2.97
CA ALA A 180 -9.53 12.37 2.13
C ALA A 180 -11.05 12.20 2.29
N GLY A 181 -11.76 13.28 2.62
CA GLY A 181 -13.23 13.28 2.77
C GLY A 181 -13.77 12.57 4.02
N LEU A 182 -12.90 12.21 4.99
CA LEU A 182 -13.33 11.72 6.30
C LEU A 182 -13.60 12.88 7.28
N SER A 183 -14.52 12.65 8.22
CA SER A 183 -14.69 13.54 9.37
C SER A 183 -13.44 13.51 10.28
N PRO A 184 -13.16 14.55 11.05
CA PRO A 184 -11.98 14.60 11.93
C PRO A 184 -11.85 13.41 12.88
N VAL A 185 -12.96 12.91 13.41
CA VAL A 185 -12.99 11.72 14.29
C VAL A 185 -12.60 10.46 13.55
N ASN A 186 -13.08 10.30 12.31
CA ASN A 186 -12.74 9.15 11.47
C ASN A 186 -11.29 9.20 11.00
N VAL A 187 -10.72 10.39 10.78
CA VAL A 187 -9.27 10.56 10.51
C VAL A 187 -8.45 10.05 11.68
N ASP A 188 -8.76 10.46 12.91
CA ASP A 188 -8.04 10.02 14.10
C ASP A 188 -8.11 8.50 14.29
N ASN A 189 -9.28 7.89 14.06
CA ASN A 189 -9.46 6.45 14.14
C ASN A 189 -8.66 5.71 13.04
N LEU A 190 -8.70 6.18 11.80
CA LEU A 190 -7.94 5.59 10.71
C LEU A 190 -6.43 5.65 10.99
N MET A 191 -5.93 6.81 11.44
CA MET A 191 -4.51 6.97 11.75
C MET A 191 -4.06 6.07 12.90
N LYS A 192 -4.89 5.90 13.95
CA LYS A 192 -4.61 4.93 15.02
C LYS A 192 -4.50 3.50 14.49
N ILE A 193 -5.42 3.07 13.61
CA ILE A 193 -5.37 1.74 12.98
C ILE A 193 -4.08 1.59 12.15
N ILE A 194 -3.72 2.60 11.34
CA ILE A 194 -2.48 2.58 10.54
C ILE A 194 -1.25 2.44 11.43
N MET A 195 -1.19 3.18 12.55
CA MET A 195 -0.07 3.10 13.51
C MET A 195 0.03 1.73 14.16
N GLN A 196 -1.09 1.18 14.62
CA GLN A 196 -1.13 -0.15 15.23
C GLN A 196 -0.74 -1.25 14.22
N LEU A 197 -1.19 -1.14 12.96
CA LEU A 197 -0.80 -2.05 11.87
C LEU A 197 0.70 -1.96 11.57
N LYS A 198 1.24 -0.73 11.54
CA LYS A 198 2.69 -0.50 11.38
C LYS A 198 3.49 -1.23 12.45
N GLU A 199 3.09 -1.12 13.72
CA GLU A 199 3.77 -1.78 14.83
C GLU A 199 3.61 -3.31 14.77
N LYS A 200 2.38 -3.80 14.56
CA LYS A 200 2.10 -5.24 14.50
C LYS A 200 2.87 -5.95 13.37
N TYR A 201 2.98 -5.33 12.20
CA TYR A 201 3.57 -5.94 11.00
C TYR A 201 4.96 -5.42 10.65
N GLY A 202 5.54 -4.50 11.45
CA GLY A 202 6.87 -3.94 11.18
C GLY A 202 6.95 -3.15 9.87
N LEU A 203 5.88 -2.42 9.50
CA LEU A 203 5.77 -1.76 8.21
C LEU A 203 6.61 -0.46 8.15
N THR A 204 7.15 -0.19 6.97
CA THR A 204 7.60 1.16 6.61
C THR A 204 6.49 1.85 5.83
N LEU A 205 6.21 3.12 6.12
CA LEU A 205 5.09 3.85 5.53
C LEU A 205 5.53 5.15 4.87
N ILE A 206 4.95 5.45 3.70
CA ILE A 206 4.92 6.81 3.15
C ILE A 206 3.47 7.21 3.01
N ILE A 207 3.11 8.38 3.55
CA ILE A 207 1.73 8.89 3.54
C ILE A 207 1.73 10.24 2.85
N ILE A 208 0.96 10.38 1.77
CA ILE A 208 0.62 11.69 1.20
C ILE A 208 -0.63 12.18 1.89
N GLU A 209 -0.59 13.37 2.45
CA GLU A 209 -1.75 14.01 3.08
C GLU A 209 -1.74 15.53 2.91
N HIS A 210 -2.94 16.09 2.86
CA HIS A 210 -3.17 17.54 2.90
C HIS A 210 -3.58 18.04 4.28
N ILE A 211 -4.01 17.13 5.16
CA ILE A 211 -4.49 17.45 6.51
C ILE A 211 -3.30 17.37 7.47
N LEU A 212 -2.83 18.52 7.94
CA LEU A 212 -1.71 18.64 8.90
C LEU A 212 -1.90 17.78 10.15
N LYS A 213 -3.15 17.60 10.62
CA LYS A 213 -3.47 16.77 11.77
C LYS A 213 -3.13 15.29 11.53
N ALA A 214 -3.37 14.76 10.34
CA ALA A 214 -2.99 13.38 10.00
C ALA A 214 -1.47 13.21 9.96
N VAL A 215 -0.73 14.26 9.55
CA VAL A 215 0.74 14.26 9.50
C VAL A 215 1.36 14.34 10.90
N SER A 216 0.69 14.96 11.89
CA SER A 216 1.20 15.04 13.26
C SER A 216 1.42 13.65 13.89
N TYR A 217 0.67 12.64 13.49
CA TYR A 217 0.89 11.25 13.91
C TYR A 217 2.20 10.64 13.35
N THR A 218 2.79 11.20 12.31
CA THR A 218 4.06 10.72 11.74
C THR A 218 5.29 11.20 12.51
N HIS A 219 5.14 12.21 13.37
CA HIS A 219 6.21 12.82 14.16
C HIS A 219 6.15 12.50 15.66
N LEU A 220 5.14 11.74 16.12
CA LEU A 220 5.10 11.28 17.52
C LEU A 220 6.06 10.09 17.66
N ARG A 221 7.28 10.41 18.16
CA ARG A 221 8.17 9.46 18.82
C ARG A 221 7.76 9.28 20.26
#